data_f3a553efc8f08277439397f28518c41a
#
_entry.id   f3a553efc8f08277439397f28518c41a
#
_cell.length_a   1.000
_cell.length_b   1.000
_cell.length_c   1.000
_cell.angle_alpha   90.00
_cell.angle_beta   90.00
_cell.angle_gamma   90.00
#
_symmetry.space_group_name_H-M   'P 1'
#
loop_
_entity.id
_entity.type
_entity.pdbx_description
1 polymer ?
#
loop_
_entity_poly.entity_id
_entity_poly.type
_entity_poly.pdbx_seq_one_letter_code
_entity_poly.pdbx_strand_id
1 'polypeptide(L)'
;MDLCLVGSEMCIRDRNIFLGQTEAPLMIKAYLERMSKSEILLVMIGGMATVAGGVLAAYISFLGGEDELARLYYAKHLLTASVMAAPGAIVISKILYPQKELINKELDVSQGKIGSNLLDAISNGTTEGLKLAANVGAMLLVFIAFIAMINFGFEKIGALTNINYWISENTPYNLLSLEFILGYIFSPLMWIIGVAKEDMALMGQLLGIKLAASEFIGYMQLGELKDVTNLIHLNYEKSIIMATYMPV
;
A
#
# COMPACT_ATOMS: atom_id res chain seq x y z
N MET A 1 -25.67 2.29 -13.55
CA MET A 1 -24.57 1.76 -14.37
C MET A 1 -24.15 2.76 -15.46
N ASP A 2 -24.75 3.94 -15.46
CA ASP A 2 -24.57 4.98 -16.51
C ASP A 2 -23.55 6.06 -16.19
N LEU A 3 -22.73 5.88 -15.16
CA LEU A 3 -21.65 6.81 -14.75
C LEU A 3 -20.34 6.63 -15.53
N CYS A 4 -20.28 5.63 -16.42
CA CYS A 4 -19.12 5.35 -17.27
C CYS A 4 -19.06 6.15 -18.58
N LEU A 5 -19.92 7.17 -18.76
CA LEU A 5 -20.00 7.93 -20.01
C LEU A 5 -18.91 9.03 -20.19
N VAL A 6 -18.05 9.22 -19.21
CA VAL A 6 -17.00 10.27 -19.25
C VAL A 6 -15.60 9.66 -19.29
N GLY A 7 -15.35 8.85 -20.33
CA GLY A 7 -14.01 8.31 -20.61
C GLY A 7 -13.62 7.07 -19.79
N SER A 8 -12.96 6.11 -20.44
CA SER A 8 -12.45 4.87 -19.86
C SER A 8 -11.57 5.10 -18.62
N GLU A 9 -10.79 6.19 -18.62
CA GLU A 9 -9.89 6.57 -17.53
C GLU A 9 -10.62 6.88 -16.22
N MET A 10 -11.79 7.52 -16.28
CA MET A 10 -12.57 7.87 -15.10
C MET A 10 -13.21 6.63 -14.45
N CYS A 11 -13.66 5.69 -15.25
CA CYS A 11 -14.19 4.42 -14.76
C CYS A 11 -13.13 3.54 -14.08
N ILE A 12 -11.92 3.52 -14.62
CA ILE A 12 -10.77 2.81 -14.04
C ILE A 12 -10.45 3.41 -12.68
N ARG A 13 -10.39 4.73 -12.59
CA ARG A 13 -10.10 5.46 -11.36
C ARG A 13 -11.11 5.19 -10.25
N ASP A 14 -12.39 5.31 -10.57
CA ASP A 14 -13.46 5.17 -9.56
C ASP A 14 -13.48 3.77 -8.93
N ARG A 15 -13.08 2.75 -9.69
CA ARG A 15 -12.92 1.39 -9.18
C ARG A 15 -11.69 1.24 -8.29
N ASN A 16 -10.58 1.89 -8.63
CA ASN A 16 -9.35 1.82 -7.86
C ASN A 16 -9.44 2.48 -6.47
N ILE A 17 -10.40 3.38 -6.23
CA ILE A 17 -10.59 4.00 -4.91
C ILE A 17 -10.86 2.95 -3.82
N PHE A 18 -11.55 1.86 -4.19
CA PHE A 18 -11.99 0.83 -3.23
C PHE A 18 -11.32 -0.52 -3.45
N LEU A 19 -10.68 -0.73 -4.60
CA LEU A 19 -10.04 -2.00 -4.96
C LEU A 19 -8.52 -1.83 -4.83
N GLY A 20 -7.89 -2.78 -4.18
CA GLY A 20 -6.44 -2.81 -4.03
C GLY A 20 -5.72 -3.09 -5.35
N GLN A 21 -4.41 -2.94 -5.32
CA GLN A 21 -3.50 -3.13 -6.47
C GLN A 21 -3.59 -4.53 -7.12
N THR A 22 -3.99 -5.54 -6.35
CA THR A 22 -4.16 -6.93 -6.83
C THR A 22 -5.55 -7.18 -7.42
N GLU A 23 -6.55 -6.50 -6.93
CA GLU A 23 -7.97 -6.70 -7.28
C GLU A 23 -8.39 -5.86 -8.50
N ALA A 24 -7.88 -4.64 -8.61
CA ALA A 24 -8.20 -3.73 -9.71
C ALA A 24 -7.84 -4.31 -11.10
N PRO A 25 -6.64 -4.90 -11.32
CA PRO A 25 -6.30 -5.54 -12.59
C PRO A 25 -7.21 -6.73 -12.94
N LEU A 26 -7.70 -7.47 -11.95
CA LEU A 26 -8.63 -8.58 -12.20
C LEU A 26 -9.97 -8.10 -12.77
N MET A 27 -10.48 -6.98 -12.26
CA MET A 27 -11.74 -6.39 -12.72
C MET A 27 -11.65 -5.89 -14.17
N ILE A 28 -10.48 -5.43 -14.59
CA ILE A 28 -10.26 -4.88 -15.94
C ILE A 28 -9.51 -5.84 -16.87
N LYS A 29 -9.29 -7.09 -16.44
CA LYS A 29 -8.54 -8.10 -17.20
C LYS A 29 -8.98 -8.21 -18.67
N ALA A 30 -10.29 -8.16 -18.92
CA ALA A 30 -10.86 -8.24 -20.26
C ALA A 30 -10.51 -7.03 -21.16
N TYR A 31 -10.07 -5.92 -20.58
CA TYR A 31 -9.75 -4.68 -21.29
C TYR A 31 -8.25 -4.43 -21.41
N LEU A 32 -7.41 -5.11 -20.60
CA LEU A 32 -5.96 -4.86 -20.52
C LEU A 32 -5.25 -4.92 -21.87
N GLU A 33 -5.64 -5.86 -22.75
CA GLU A 33 -5.02 -6.02 -24.07
C GLU A 33 -5.27 -4.83 -25.02
N ARG A 34 -6.29 -4.02 -24.74
CA ARG A 34 -6.70 -2.89 -25.56
C ARG A 34 -6.34 -1.54 -24.95
N MET A 35 -5.83 -1.53 -23.73
CA MET A 35 -5.46 -0.31 -23.01
C MET A 35 -4.16 0.26 -23.54
N SER A 36 -4.09 1.59 -23.61
CA SER A 36 -2.86 2.31 -23.91
C SER A 36 -1.88 2.18 -22.73
N LYS A 37 -0.60 2.38 -23.01
CA LYS A 37 0.45 2.36 -21.96
C LYS A 37 0.18 3.40 -20.85
N SER A 38 -0.40 4.56 -21.20
CA SER A 38 -0.77 5.59 -20.25
C SER A 38 -1.91 5.14 -19.32
N GLU A 39 -2.89 4.40 -19.84
CA GLU A 39 -3.99 3.85 -19.06
C GLU A 39 -3.51 2.72 -18.14
N ILE A 40 -2.64 1.84 -18.63
CA ILE A 40 -2.02 0.78 -17.80
C ILE A 40 -1.23 1.40 -16.65
N LEU A 41 -0.42 2.43 -16.92
CA LEU A 41 0.34 3.16 -15.89
C LEU A 41 -0.60 3.79 -14.86
N LEU A 42 -1.73 4.37 -15.30
CA LEU A 42 -2.73 4.93 -14.40
C LEU A 42 -3.32 3.87 -13.46
N VAL A 43 -3.62 2.67 -13.97
CA VAL A 43 -4.12 1.56 -13.14
C VAL A 43 -3.08 1.13 -12.11
N MET A 44 -1.82 1.02 -12.52
CA MET A 44 -0.72 0.64 -11.62
C MET A 44 -0.53 1.69 -10.51
N ILE A 45 -0.39 2.96 -10.86
CA ILE A 45 -0.22 4.05 -9.88
C ILE A 45 -1.46 4.16 -8.99
N GLY A 46 -2.67 4.10 -9.56
CA GLY A 46 -3.92 4.17 -8.81
C GLY A 46 -4.06 3.03 -7.81
N GLY A 47 -3.75 1.80 -8.22
CA GLY A 47 -3.80 0.64 -7.33
C GLY A 47 -2.77 0.69 -6.18
N MET A 48 -1.60 1.26 -6.42
CA MET A 48 -0.56 1.45 -5.40
C MET A 48 -0.85 2.64 -4.47
N ALA A 49 -1.53 3.68 -4.98
CA ALA A 49 -1.79 4.90 -4.24
C ALA A 49 -3.04 4.85 -3.35
N THR A 50 -3.91 3.86 -3.50
CA THR A 50 -5.17 3.73 -2.76
C THR A 50 -5.12 2.57 -1.79
N VAL A 51 -5.79 2.73 -0.64
CA VAL A 51 -5.92 1.66 0.37
C VAL A 51 -6.94 0.63 -0.10
N ALA A 52 -6.55 -0.64 -0.13
CA ALA A 52 -7.43 -1.72 -0.54
C ALA A 52 -8.60 -1.89 0.45
N GLY A 53 -9.85 -1.80 -0.06
CA GLY A 53 -11.06 -1.89 0.78
C GLY A 53 -11.20 -3.23 1.50
N GLY A 54 -10.71 -4.33 0.92
CA GLY A 54 -10.74 -5.65 1.53
C GLY A 54 -9.92 -5.75 2.83
N VAL A 55 -8.83 -5.00 2.95
CA VAL A 55 -7.96 -4.98 4.13
C VAL A 55 -8.13 -3.74 5.00
N LEU A 56 -8.95 -2.78 4.58
CA LEU A 56 -9.18 -1.52 5.30
C LEU A 56 -9.62 -1.75 6.76
N ALA A 57 -10.48 -2.74 7.00
CA ALA A 57 -10.93 -3.08 8.34
C ALA A 57 -9.78 -3.58 9.24
N ALA A 58 -8.83 -4.32 8.68
CA ALA A 58 -7.62 -4.75 9.40
C ALA A 58 -6.75 -3.53 9.77
N TYR A 59 -6.53 -2.60 8.85
CA TYR A 59 -5.74 -1.39 9.10
C TYR A 59 -6.38 -0.50 10.18
N ILE A 60 -7.72 -0.34 10.14
CA ILE A 60 -8.45 0.37 11.18
C ILE A 60 -8.27 -0.33 12.54
N SER A 61 -8.27 -1.67 12.56
CA SER A 61 -8.06 -2.43 13.79
C SER A 61 -6.63 -2.28 14.32
N PHE A 62 -5.60 -2.31 13.45
CA PHE A 62 -4.20 -2.11 13.86
C PHE A 62 -3.98 -0.71 14.44
N LEU A 63 -4.62 0.31 13.87
CA LEU A 63 -4.45 1.68 14.29
C LEU A 63 -5.39 2.08 15.45
N GLY A 64 -6.61 1.60 15.47
CA GLY A 64 -7.62 1.97 16.48
C GLY A 64 -7.65 1.07 17.72
N GLY A 65 -7.03 -0.14 17.64
CA GLY A 65 -7.09 -1.10 18.74
C GLY A 65 -8.53 -1.48 19.11
N GLU A 66 -8.87 -1.46 20.40
CA GLU A 66 -10.23 -1.75 20.91
C GLU A 66 -11.11 -0.50 21.05
N ASP A 67 -10.55 0.70 20.94
CA ASP A 67 -11.29 1.96 21.08
C ASP A 67 -12.09 2.29 19.81
N GLU A 68 -13.43 2.33 19.94
CA GLU A 68 -14.32 2.66 18.83
C GLU A 68 -14.12 4.08 18.28
N LEU A 69 -13.81 5.05 19.13
CA LEU A 69 -13.58 6.44 18.70
C LEU A 69 -12.27 6.54 17.89
N ALA A 70 -11.21 5.86 18.34
CA ALA A 70 -9.97 5.80 17.62
C ALA A 70 -10.14 5.07 16.27
N ARG A 71 -10.88 3.97 16.22
CA ARG A 71 -11.21 3.27 14.96
C ARG A 71 -11.95 4.18 13.99
N LEU A 72 -12.94 4.95 14.45
CA LEU A 72 -13.66 5.89 13.60
C LEU A 72 -12.75 7.02 13.10
N TYR A 73 -11.84 7.49 13.95
CA TYR A 73 -10.86 8.52 13.61
C TYR A 73 -9.94 8.04 12.49
N TYR A 74 -9.29 6.88 12.64
CA TYR A 74 -8.40 6.34 11.61
C TYR A 74 -9.15 5.90 10.35
N ALA A 75 -10.38 5.40 10.46
CA ALA A 75 -11.21 5.09 9.29
C ALA A 75 -11.44 6.31 8.40
N LYS A 76 -11.72 7.47 9.00
CA LYS A 76 -11.88 8.73 8.26
C LYS A 76 -10.60 9.11 7.52
N HIS A 77 -9.44 9.01 8.19
CA HIS A 77 -8.15 9.33 7.58
C HIS A 77 -7.80 8.39 6.42
N LEU A 78 -7.95 7.09 6.59
CA LEU A 78 -7.68 6.09 5.55
C LEU A 78 -8.58 6.26 4.33
N LEU A 79 -9.90 6.48 4.53
CA LEU A 79 -10.83 6.76 3.44
C LEU A 79 -10.50 8.07 2.73
N THR A 80 -10.17 9.11 3.48
CA THR A 80 -9.77 10.40 2.91
C THR A 80 -8.51 10.25 2.07
N ALA A 81 -7.52 9.48 2.56
CA ALA A 81 -6.29 9.18 1.82
C ALA A 81 -6.60 8.54 0.46
N SER A 82 -7.42 7.48 0.43
CA SER A 82 -7.81 6.80 -0.80
C SER A 82 -8.53 7.72 -1.79
N VAL A 83 -9.45 8.55 -1.31
CA VAL A 83 -10.19 9.50 -2.16
C VAL A 83 -9.26 10.58 -2.72
N MET A 84 -8.32 11.09 -1.92
CA MET A 84 -7.34 12.09 -2.35
C MET A 84 -6.30 11.52 -3.30
N ALA A 85 -5.90 10.26 -3.11
CA ALA A 85 -4.92 9.59 -3.96
C ALA A 85 -5.42 9.42 -5.41
N ALA A 86 -6.71 9.24 -5.62
CA ALA A 86 -7.27 9.02 -6.95
C ALA A 86 -6.98 10.17 -7.95
N PRO A 87 -7.28 11.45 -7.67
CA PRO A 87 -6.88 12.54 -8.56
C PRO A 87 -5.37 12.71 -8.65
N GLY A 88 -4.62 12.46 -7.56
CA GLY A 88 -3.16 12.51 -7.55
C GLY A 88 -2.54 11.48 -8.51
N ALA A 89 -3.05 10.27 -8.53
CA ALA A 89 -2.60 9.21 -9.44
C ALA A 89 -2.77 9.60 -10.91
N ILE A 90 -3.87 10.27 -11.27
CA ILE A 90 -4.09 10.76 -12.64
C ILE A 90 -3.02 11.79 -13.01
N VAL A 91 -2.82 12.79 -12.16
CA VAL A 91 -1.85 13.86 -12.42
C VAL A 91 -0.45 13.26 -12.61
N ILE A 92 -0.01 12.41 -11.70
CA ILE A 92 1.32 11.78 -11.74
C ILE A 92 1.45 10.88 -12.97
N SER A 93 0.46 10.04 -13.27
CA SER A 93 0.52 9.16 -14.44
C SER A 93 0.62 9.93 -15.75
N LYS A 94 -0.08 11.07 -15.87
CA LYS A 94 -0.03 11.92 -17.07
C LYS A 94 1.25 12.76 -17.17
N ILE A 95 1.88 13.10 -16.05
CA ILE A 95 3.20 13.74 -16.03
C ILE A 95 4.27 12.73 -16.48
N LEU A 96 4.23 11.49 -15.95
CA LEU A 96 5.22 10.46 -16.27
C LEU A 96 5.05 9.93 -17.70
N TYR A 97 3.83 9.69 -18.13
CA TYR A 97 3.54 9.17 -19.46
C TYR A 97 2.28 9.83 -20.05
N PRO A 98 2.45 10.97 -20.78
CA PRO A 98 1.33 11.68 -21.40
C PRO A 98 0.59 10.81 -22.43
N GLN A 99 -0.72 10.89 -22.43
CA GLN A 99 -1.57 10.21 -23.42
C GLN A 99 -1.36 10.84 -24.81
N LYS A 100 -0.76 10.10 -25.72
CA LYS A 100 -0.54 10.49 -27.11
C LYS A 100 -1.36 9.66 -28.10
N GLU A 101 -1.80 8.49 -27.67
CA GLU A 101 -2.59 7.57 -28.47
C GLU A 101 -4.07 7.91 -28.42
N LEU A 102 -4.77 7.70 -29.54
CA LEU A 102 -6.22 7.90 -29.58
C LEU A 102 -6.87 6.83 -28.72
N ILE A 103 -7.70 7.27 -27.78
CA ILE A 103 -8.46 6.36 -26.92
C ILE A 103 -9.48 5.63 -27.80
N ASN A 104 -9.40 4.31 -27.80
CA ASN A 104 -10.38 3.50 -28.50
C ASN A 104 -11.72 3.58 -27.76
N LYS A 105 -12.67 4.33 -28.31
CA LYS A 105 -13.99 4.55 -27.72
C LYS A 105 -14.95 3.38 -27.91
N GLU A 106 -14.59 2.41 -28.74
CA GLU A 106 -15.41 1.22 -28.94
C GLU A 106 -15.18 0.25 -27.80
N LEU A 107 -16.06 0.29 -26.82
CA LEU A 107 -16.18 -0.69 -25.76
C LEU A 107 -16.81 -1.98 -26.32
N ASP A 108 -16.06 -2.68 -27.15
CA ASP A 108 -16.39 -4.05 -27.50
C ASP A 108 -16.00 -4.95 -26.30
N VAL A 109 -16.95 -5.09 -25.39
CA VAL A 109 -16.80 -5.97 -24.23
C VAL A 109 -16.71 -7.38 -24.80
N SER A 110 -15.51 -7.98 -24.75
CA SER A 110 -15.40 -9.39 -25.07
C SER A 110 -16.32 -10.14 -24.09
N GLN A 111 -17.44 -10.64 -24.60
CA GLN A 111 -18.43 -11.41 -23.82
C GLN A 111 -17.89 -12.82 -23.49
N GLY A 112 -16.69 -12.88 -22.89
CA GLY A 112 -16.23 -14.08 -22.24
C GLY A 112 -17.21 -14.39 -21.10
N LYS A 113 -18.14 -15.32 -21.35
CA LYS A 113 -19.09 -15.75 -20.33
C LYS A 113 -18.29 -16.31 -19.16
N ILE A 114 -18.29 -15.60 -18.03
CA ILE A 114 -17.65 -16.02 -16.76
C ILE A 114 -18.34 -17.27 -16.21
N GLY A 115 -19.57 -17.54 -16.64
CA GLY A 115 -20.35 -18.72 -16.27
C GLY A 115 -21.57 -18.89 -17.18
N SER A 116 -22.13 -20.09 -17.23
CA SER A 116 -23.34 -20.42 -18.01
C SER A 116 -24.61 -19.83 -17.37
N ASN A 117 -24.61 -19.62 -16.07
CA ASN A 117 -25.70 -19.05 -15.28
C ASN A 117 -25.16 -18.30 -14.06
N LEU A 118 -26.03 -17.63 -13.28
CA LEU A 118 -25.67 -16.84 -12.10
C LEU A 118 -24.94 -17.67 -11.03
N LEU A 119 -25.39 -18.88 -10.75
CA LEU A 119 -24.79 -19.75 -9.75
C LEU A 119 -23.39 -20.23 -10.16
N ASP A 120 -23.21 -20.53 -11.43
CA ASP A 120 -21.91 -20.90 -12.01
C ASP A 120 -20.92 -19.73 -11.97
N ALA A 121 -21.39 -18.51 -12.28
CA ALA A 121 -20.57 -17.30 -12.17
C ALA A 121 -20.14 -17.02 -10.71
N ILE A 122 -21.05 -17.20 -9.73
CA ILE A 122 -20.73 -17.07 -8.29
C ILE A 122 -19.72 -18.13 -7.87
N SER A 123 -19.90 -19.38 -8.26
CA SER A 123 -19.00 -20.50 -7.92
C SER A 123 -17.59 -20.26 -8.47
N ASN A 124 -17.48 -19.85 -9.73
CA ASN A 124 -16.21 -19.55 -10.37
C ASN A 124 -15.53 -18.34 -9.70
N GLY A 125 -16.28 -17.26 -9.43
CA GLY A 125 -15.78 -16.10 -8.72
C GLY A 125 -15.29 -16.41 -7.30
N THR A 126 -16.01 -17.25 -6.57
CA THR A 126 -15.60 -17.71 -5.22
C THR A 126 -14.31 -18.51 -5.27
N THR A 127 -14.18 -19.41 -6.24
CA THR A 127 -12.97 -20.24 -6.42
C THR A 127 -11.75 -19.38 -6.76
N GLU A 128 -11.90 -18.43 -7.68
CA GLU A 128 -10.83 -17.50 -8.05
C GLU A 128 -10.45 -16.57 -6.86
N GLY A 129 -11.45 -16.06 -6.14
CA GLY A 129 -11.23 -15.24 -4.95
C GLY A 129 -10.50 -15.98 -3.83
N LEU A 130 -10.87 -17.25 -3.57
CA LEU A 130 -10.20 -18.08 -2.56
C LEU A 130 -8.74 -18.36 -2.94
N LYS A 131 -8.46 -18.69 -4.20
CA LYS A 131 -7.09 -18.86 -4.70
C LYS A 131 -6.27 -17.59 -4.52
N LEU A 132 -6.84 -16.43 -4.85
CA LEU A 132 -6.17 -15.14 -4.68
C LEU A 132 -5.86 -14.88 -3.21
N ALA A 133 -6.83 -15.07 -2.31
CA ALA A 133 -6.63 -14.87 -0.87
C ALA A 133 -5.56 -15.80 -0.30
N ALA A 134 -5.55 -17.07 -0.69
CA ALA A 134 -4.52 -18.02 -0.29
C ALA A 134 -3.13 -17.62 -0.79
N ASN A 135 -3.02 -17.18 -2.04
CA ASN A 135 -1.76 -16.72 -2.62
C ASN A 135 -1.23 -15.47 -1.91
N VAL A 136 -2.09 -14.49 -1.64
CA VAL A 136 -1.71 -13.26 -0.91
C VAL A 136 -1.24 -13.61 0.51
N GLY A 137 -1.99 -14.47 1.23
CA GLY A 137 -1.58 -14.93 2.55
C GLY A 137 -0.23 -15.65 2.55
N ALA A 138 0.00 -16.54 1.58
CA ALA A 138 1.28 -17.24 1.43
C ALA A 138 2.43 -16.25 1.12
N MET A 139 2.21 -15.26 0.25
CA MET A 139 3.20 -14.23 -0.05
C MET A 139 3.56 -13.39 1.18
N LEU A 140 2.57 -13.00 1.99
CA LEU A 140 2.82 -12.26 3.22
C LEU A 140 3.69 -13.05 4.20
N LEU A 141 3.40 -14.35 4.39
CA LEU A 141 4.21 -15.23 5.24
C LEU A 141 5.66 -15.31 4.74
N VAL A 142 5.84 -15.46 3.42
CA VAL A 142 7.18 -15.51 2.82
C VAL A 142 7.93 -14.20 3.01
N PHE A 143 7.30 -13.05 2.80
CA PHE A 143 7.94 -11.75 3.03
C PHE A 143 8.34 -11.52 4.48
N ILE A 144 7.48 -11.86 5.44
CA ILE A 144 7.80 -11.77 6.87
C ILE A 144 9.00 -12.66 7.20
N ALA A 145 9.02 -13.91 6.68
CA ALA A 145 10.13 -14.83 6.89
C ALA A 145 11.44 -14.31 6.27
N PHE A 146 11.40 -13.72 5.06
CA PHE A 146 12.57 -13.11 4.44
C PHE A 146 13.09 -11.91 5.23
N ILE A 147 12.23 -11.03 5.69
CA ILE A 147 12.63 -9.88 6.53
C ILE A 147 13.31 -10.38 7.81
N ALA A 148 12.72 -11.37 8.49
CA ALA A 148 13.30 -11.97 9.68
C ALA A 148 14.66 -12.62 9.42
N MET A 149 14.82 -13.31 8.29
CA MET A 149 16.09 -13.93 7.89
C MET A 149 17.16 -12.88 7.59
N ILE A 150 16.81 -11.82 6.88
CA ILE A 150 17.71 -10.69 6.57
C ILE A 150 18.13 -9.98 7.86
N ASN A 151 17.17 -9.72 8.74
CA ASN A 151 17.44 -9.06 10.03
C ASN A 151 18.36 -9.91 10.92
N PHE A 152 18.15 -11.23 10.96
CA PHE A 152 19.07 -12.14 11.66
C PHE A 152 20.49 -12.04 11.10
N GLY A 153 20.66 -11.98 9.78
CA GLY A 153 21.97 -11.78 9.16
C GLY A 153 22.61 -10.44 9.54
N PHE A 154 21.86 -9.34 9.48
CA PHE A 154 22.33 -8.02 9.86
C PHE A 154 22.68 -7.91 11.34
N GLU A 155 21.87 -8.50 12.23
CA GLU A 155 22.16 -8.56 13.66
C GLU A 155 23.52 -9.23 13.93
N LYS A 156 23.82 -10.35 13.27
CA LYS A 156 25.12 -11.04 13.41
C LYS A 156 26.27 -10.21 12.90
N ILE A 157 26.12 -9.55 11.75
CA ILE A 157 27.13 -8.65 11.20
C ILE A 157 27.35 -7.46 12.16
N GLY A 158 26.27 -6.86 12.65
CA GLY A 158 26.33 -5.75 13.58
C GLY A 158 26.95 -6.11 14.93
N ALA A 159 26.75 -7.34 15.41
CA ALA A 159 27.38 -7.85 16.61
C ALA A 159 28.91 -8.07 16.42
N LEU A 160 29.35 -8.62 15.27
CA LEU A 160 30.74 -8.83 14.94
C LEU A 160 31.53 -7.52 14.80
N THR A 161 30.87 -6.48 14.30
CA THR A 161 31.49 -5.17 14.02
C THR A 161 31.31 -4.15 15.13
N ASN A 162 30.60 -4.49 16.22
CA ASN A 162 30.16 -3.58 17.29
C ASN A 162 29.30 -2.39 16.83
N ILE A 163 28.79 -2.43 15.60
CA ILE A 163 27.92 -1.39 15.05
C ILE A 163 26.58 -1.33 15.80
N ASN A 164 26.07 -2.47 16.30
CA ASN A 164 24.83 -2.50 17.07
C ASN A 164 24.91 -1.61 18.32
N TYR A 165 26.05 -1.56 18.98
CA TYR A 165 26.27 -0.69 20.14
C TYR A 165 26.18 0.80 19.73
N TRP A 166 26.83 1.16 18.64
CA TRP A 166 26.77 2.55 18.12
C TRP A 166 25.35 2.94 17.69
N ILE A 167 24.62 2.03 17.03
CA ILE A 167 23.24 2.26 16.60
C ILE A 167 22.34 2.52 17.80
N SER A 168 22.42 1.70 18.85
CA SER A 168 21.57 1.83 20.03
C SER A 168 21.81 3.12 20.83
N GLU A 169 23.01 3.68 20.78
CA GLU A 169 23.32 4.95 21.47
C GLU A 169 22.96 6.20 20.66
N ASN A 170 23.03 6.14 19.32
CA ASN A 170 22.93 7.32 18.47
C ASN A 170 21.65 7.38 17.62
N THR A 171 20.83 6.35 17.66
CA THR A 171 19.66 6.25 16.80
C THR A 171 18.45 5.71 17.55
N PRO A 172 17.22 5.88 17.05
CA PRO A 172 16.05 5.26 17.67
C PRO A 172 16.01 3.73 17.54
N TYR A 173 16.97 3.11 16.86
CA TYR A 173 17.02 1.68 16.64
C TYR A 173 17.97 0.98 17.62
N ASN A 174 17.69 -0.30 17.93
CA ASN A 174 18.49 -1.09 18.84
C ASN A 174 19.59 -1.92 18.13
N LEU A 175 19.35 -2.30 16.89
CA LEU A 175 20.18 -3.21 16.13
C LEU A 175 20.29 -2.78 14.67
N LEU A 176 21.32 -3.28 13.99
CA LEU A 176 21.40 -3.20 12.54
C LEU A 176 20.32 -4.11 11.92
N SER A 177 19.37 -3.54 11.24
CA SER A 177 18.22 -4.24 10.64
C SER A 177 17.87 -3.65 9.28
N LEU A 178 17.02 -4.33 8.54
CA LEU A 178 16.50 -3.82 7.27
C LEU A 178 15.73 -2.50 7.50
N GLU A 179 14.99 -2.42 8.59
CA GLU A 179 14.23 -1.25 9.01
C GLU A 179 15.14 -0.06 9.24
N PHE A 180 16.27 -0.24 9.91
CA PHE A 180 17.29 0.79 10.09
C PHE A 180 17.81 1.31 8.76
N ILE A 181 18.20 0.41 7.86
CA ILE A 181 18.76 0.78 6.55
C ILE A 181 17.74 1.55 5.71
N LEU A 182 16.52 1.02 5.60
CA LEU A 182 15.45 1.65 4.83
C LEU A 182 15.04 2.99 5.47
N GLY A 183 15.00 3.06 6.80
CA GLY A 183 14.71 4.28 7.54
C GLY A 183 15.63 5.44 7.14
N TYR A 184 16.91 5.20 7.12
CA TYR A 184 17.89 6.22 6.75
C TYR A 184 17.97 6.50 5.25
N ILE A 185 17.74 5.50 4.38
CA ILE A 185 17.69 5.71 2.92
C ILE A 185 16.52 6.63 2.55
N PHE A 186 15.35 6.44 3.17
CA PHE A 186 14.16 7.24 2.87
C PHE A 186 14.00 8.50 3.74
N SER A 187 14.84 8.69 4.77
CA SER A 187 14.81 9.87 5.63
C SER A 187 14.90 11.21 4.87
N PRO A 188 15.75 11.37 3.84
CA PRO A 188 15.78 12.61 3.06
C PRO A 188 14.45 12.91 2.35
N LEU A 189 13.75 11.88 1.89
CA LEU A 189 12.43 12.02 1.27
C LEU A 189 11.40 12.48 2.33
N MET A 190 11.46 11.93 3.53
CA MET A 190 10.61 12.34 4.64
C MET A 190 10.85 13.81 5.04
N TRP A 191 12.08 14.26 4.98
CA TRP A 191 12.40 15.68 5.20
C TRP A 191 11.76 16.59 4.16
N ILE A 192 11.79 16.22 2.87
CA ILE A 192 11.16 16.98 1.79
C ILE A 192 9.64 17.06 1.96
N ILE A 193 9.02 15.99 2.44
CA ILE A 193 7.57 15.91 2.71
C ILE A 193 7.18 16.75 3.94
N GLY A 194 8.14 17.08 4.82
CA GLY A 194 7.92 17.93 6.01
C GLY A 194 7.65 17.15 7.29
N VAL A 195 8.12 15.92 7.39
CA VAL A 195 8.07 15.12 8.61
C VAL A 195 9.00 15.72 9.67
N ALA A 196 8.61 15.66 10.94
CA ALA A 196 9.44 16.11 12.07
C ALA A 196 10.76 15.34 12.09
N LYS A 197 11.85 16.04 12.45
CA LYS A 197 13.21 15.49 12.38
C LYS A 197 13.38 14.21 13.20
N GLU A 198 12.73 14.17 14.35
CA GLU A 198 12.75 13.06 15.29
C GLU A 198 12.11 11.79 14.73
N ASP A 199 11.09 11.95 13.89
CA ASP A 199 10.30 10.86 13.32
C ASP A 199 10.73 10.48 11.89
N MET A 200 11.65 11.23 11.26
CA MET A 200 12.02 11.02 9.86
C MET A 200 12.53 9.60 9.56
N ALA A 201 13.34 9.04 10.44
CA ALA A 201 13.90 7.71 10.25
C ALA A 201 12.82 6.62 10.36
N LEU A 202 11.94 6.73 11.36
CA LEU A 202 10.84 5.79 11.56
C LEU A 202 9.80 5.88 10.44
N MET A 203 9.50 7.08 9.98
CA MET A 203 8.63 7.29 8.82
C MET A 203 9.25 6.77 7.52
N GLY A 204 10.57 6.97 7.35
CA GLY A 204 11.34 6.40 6.25
C GLY A 204 11.33 4.86 6.27
N GLN A 205 11.44 4.25 7.45
CA GLN A 205 11.28 2.81 7.64
C GLN A 205 9.92 2.32 7.15
N LEU A 206 8.83 2.99 7.56
CA LEU A 206 7.47 2.61 7.15
C LEU A 206 7.29 2.66 5.64
N LEU A 207 7.79 3.73 4.99
CA LEU A 207 7.78 3.82 3.53
C LEU A 207 8.61 2.70 2.90
N GLY A 208 9.80 2.47 3.41
CA GLY A 208 10.70 1.44 2.88
C GLY A 208 10.11 0.04 2.97
N ILE A 209 9.48 -0.30 4.09
CA ILE A 209 8.82 -1.60 4.28
C ILE A 209 7.57 -1.73 3.39
N LYS A 210 6.79 -0.67 3.23
CA LYS A 210 5.66 -0.68 2.29
C LYS A 210 6.11 -0.97 0.85
N LEU A 211 7.21 -0.39 0.43
CA LEU A 211 7.79 -0.59 -0.91
C LEU A 211 8.47 -1.96 -1.07
N ALA A 212 9.21 -2.43 -0.05
CA ALA A 212 9.99 -3.65 -0.13
C ALA A 212 9.17 -4.93 0.09
N ALA A 213 8.18 -4.88 0.95
CA ALA A 213 7.38 -6.03 1.34
C ALA A 213 5.90 -5.87 0.95
N SER A 214 5.15 -5.11 1.71
CA SER A 214 3.75 -4.81 1.41
C SER A 214 3.20 -3.68 2.28
N GLU A 215 2.13 -3.07 1.81
CA GLU A 215 1.36 -2.11 2.57
C GLU A 215 0.82 -2.70 3.89
N PHE A 216 0.39 -3.97 3.88
CA PHE A 216 -0.14 -4.65 5.05
C PHE A 216 0.87 -4.71 6.20
N ILE A 217 2.13 -5.09 5.91
CA ILE A 217 3.21 -5.12 6.90
C ILE A 217 3.53 -3.72 7.39
N GLY A 218 3.54 -2.73 6.49
CA GLY A 218 3.75 -1.33 6.87
C GLY A 218 2.72 -0.80 7.85
N TYR A 219 1.43 -1.10 7.68
CA TYR A 219 0.38 -0.70 8.64
C TYR A 219 0.42 -1.48 9.95
N MET A 220 0.84 -2.74 9.92
CA MET A 220 1.09 -3.51 11.14
C MET A 220 2.21 -2.86 11.97
N GLN A 221 3.34 -2.53 11.36
CA GLN A 221 4.43 -1.81 12.02
C GLN A 221 4.03 -0.40 12.47
N LEU A 222 3.22 0.32 11.70
CA LEU A 222 2.70 1.62 12.13
C LEU A 222 1.86 1.50 13.40
N GLY A 223 1.07 0.44 13.55
CA GLY A 223 0.33 0.14 14.77
C GLY A 223 1.25 -0.02 15.98
N GLU A 224 2.38 -0.72 15.82
CA GLU A 224 3.40 -0.89 16.85
C GLU A 224 4.13 0.43 17.19
N LEU A 225 4.52 1.18 16.16
CA LEU A 225 5.23 2.47 16.32
C LEU A 225 4.34 3.59 16.88
N LYS A 226 3.02 3.43 16.84
CA LYS A 226 2.07 4.35 17.46
C LYS A 226 1.99 4.16 18.97
N ASP A 227 2.31 2.98 19.48
CA ASP A 227 2.20 2.67 20.89
C ASP A 227 3.30 3.36 21.69
N VAL A 228 2.90 4.35 22.51
CA VAL A 228 3.79 5.17 23.35
C VAL A 228 4.46 4.34 24.46
N THR A 229 3.98 3.13 24.71
CA THR A 229 4.61 2.23 25.71
C THR A 229 5.83 1.51 25.16
N ASN A 230 5.99 1.48 23.85
CA ASN A 230 7.17 0.90 23.20
C ASN A 230 8.39 1.81 23.34
N LEU A 231 9.58 1.21 23.40
CA LEU A 231 10.85 1.93 23.46
C LEU A 231 11.11 2.73 22.17
N ILE A 232 10.60 2.28 21.06
CA ILE A 232 10.72 2.91 19.75
C ILE A 232 9.30 3.24 19.29
N HIS A 233 8.97 4.53 19.24
CA HIS A 233 7.65 5.01 18.81
C HIS A 233 7.77 6.37 18.12
N LEU A 234 6.73 6.70 17.31
CA LEU A 234 6.61 8.01 16.70
C LEU A 234 6.27 9.06 17.76
N ASN A 235 7.01 10.18 17.76
CA ASN A 235 6.91 11.22 18.77
C ASN A 235 5.73 12.18 18.55
N TYR A 236 5.31 12.34 17.30
CA TYR A 236 4.28 13.31 16.93
C TYR A 236 3.04 12.64 16.35
N GLU A 237 1.87 12.98 16.87
CA GLU A 237 0.59 12.52 16.31
C GLU A 237 0.44 12.88 14.83
N LYS A 238 0.97 14.03 14.41
CA LYS A 238 0.98 14.44 12.99
C LYS A 238 1.78 13.46 12.12
N SER A 239 2.86 12.88 12.61
CA SER A 239 3.62 11.86 11.90
C SER A 239 2.80 10.58 11.73
N ILE A 240 2.08 10.17 12.77
CA ILE A 240 1.17 9.00 12.71
C ILE A 240 0.08 9.23 11.66
N ILE A 241 -0.57 10.40 11.68
CA ILE A 241 -1.58 10.76 10.69
C ILE A 241 -0.96 10.79 9.29
N MET A 242 0.20 11.41 9.11
CA MET A 242 0.89 11.47 7.83
C MET A 242 1.24 10.08 7.30
N ALA A 243 1.64 9.14 8.17
CA ALA A 243 1.91 7.75 7.81
C ALA A 243 0.65 7.02 7.30
N THR A 244 -0.55 7.41 7.77
CA THR A 244 -1.80 6.84 7.25
C THR A 244 -2.14 7.35 5.84
N TYR A 245 -1.61 8.52 5.44
CA TYR A 245 -1.78 9.11 4.10
C TYR A 245 -0.67 8.68 3.12
N MET A 246 0.25 7.82 3.54
CA MET A 246 1.30 7.27 2.69
C MET A 246 0.94 5.83 2.27
N PRO A 247 0.03 5.61 1.30
CA PRO A 247 -0.05 4.33 0.59
C PRO A 247 1.25 4.11 -0.18
N VAL A 248 1.42 2.99 -0.77
CA VAL A 248 2.68 2.61 -1.46
C VAL A 248 2.98 3.54 -2.64
#